data_58d6b9df133bc7c6debdc342a78c11ea
#
_entry.id   58d6b9df133bc7c6debdc342a78c11ea
#
_cell.length_a   1.000
_cell.length_b   1.000
_cell.length_c   1.000
_cell.angle_alpha   90.00
_cell.angle_beta   90.00
_cell.angle_gamma   90.00
#
_symmetry.space_group_name_H-M   'P 1'
#
loop_
_entity.id
_entity.type
_entity.pdbx_description
1 polymer ?
#
loop_
_entity_poly.entity_id
_entity_poly.type
_entity_poly.pdbx_seq_one_letter_code
_entity_poly.pdbx_strand_id
1 'polypeptide(L)'
;CWGCITDREPIARSKVAVELTVRSAPMTTTTRATDETTIRDLNFYLMDKAGRVVVFRYLTTTTLHFECPPGVYLMRIAANVGRSLGESADLSRYMVTYQQDYDTLPMFYEQETTISCSSGGVVQLPPINVKRFVSKISYNLTAKPADMELKSVQLLTVPSTAALFAG
;
A
#
# COMPACT_ATOMS: atom_id res chain seq x y z
N CYS A 1 -1.70 59.77 1.40
CA CYS A 1 -1.43 58.74 2.39
C CYS A 1 -1.37 57.37 1.70
N TRP A 2 -0.18 56.89 1.52
CA TRP A 2 0.05 55.58 0.88
C TRP A 2 -0.01 54.53 1.95
N GLY A 3 -0.98 53.61 1.81
CA GLY A 3 -1.18 52.48 2.70
C GLY A 3 -0.09 51.41 2.48
N CYS A 4 0.46 50.99 3.58
CA CYS A 4 1.43 49.90 3.66
C CYS A 4 0.86 48.65 3.02
N ILE A 5 1.53 48.13 2.02
CA ILE A 5 1.38 46.76 1.56
C ILE A 5 2.07 45.91 2.63
N THR A 6 1.28 45.36 3.52
CA THR A 6 1.76 44.32 4.43
C THR A 6 2.02 43.06 3.59
N ASP A 7 3.27 42.73 3.39
CA ASP A 7 3.71 41.39 2.98
C ASP A 7 3.02 40.38 3.89
N ARG A 8 2.01 39.72 3.36
CA ARG A 8 1.46 38.53 4.00
C ARG A 8 2.51 37.46 3.88
N GLU A 9 3.28 37.26 4.94
CA GLU A 9 4.04 36.02 5.12
C GLU A 9 3.10 34.85 4.81
N PRO A 10 3.55 33.86 4.03
CA PRO A 10 2.74 32.68 3.79
C PRO A 10 2.45 32.05 5.15
N ILE A 11 1.18 32.10 5.58
CA ILE A 11 0.73 31.45 6.81
C ILE A 11 1.19 29.99 6.69
N ALA A 12 2.20 29.62 7.46
CA ALA A 12 2.64 28.26 7.55
C ALA A 12 1.41 27.42 7.94
N ARG A 13 0.87 26.67 6.99
CA ARG A 13 -0.33 25.86 7.21
C ARG A 13 -0.02 24.94 8.38
N SER A 14 -0.69 25.14 9.51
CA SER A 14 -0.50 24.33 10.70
C SER A 14 -0.68 22.87 10.34
N LYS A 15 0.31 22.06 10.69
CA LYS A 15 0.23 20.60 10.50
C LYS A 15 -0.85 20.02 11.41
N VAL A 16 -1.53 19.01 10.95
CA VAL A 16 -2.47 18.23 11.73
C VAL A 16 -1.88 16.85 12.00
N ALA A 17 -2.06 16.38 13.23
CA ALA A 17 -1.70 15.01 13.59
C ALA A 17 -2.74 14.06 13.00
N VAL A 18 -2.28 12.98 12.40
CA VAL A 18 -3.13 11.98 11.72
C VAL A 18 -2.79 10.60 12.25
N GLU A 19 -3.83 9.81 12.52
CA GLU A 19 -3.70 8.39 12.83
C GLU A 19 -4.40 7.55 11.77
N LEU A 20 -3.76 6.47 11.37
CA LEU A 20 -4.26 5.55 10.36
C LEU A 20 -3.97 4.10 10.74
N THR A 21 -4.95 3.22 10.59
CA THR A 21 -4.78 1.78 10.74
C THR A 21 -4.84 1.10 9.37
N VAL A 22 -3.88 0.22 9.10
CA VAL A 22 -3.80 -0.58 7.87
C VAL A 22 -4.19 -2.02 8.17
N ARG A 23 -5.01 -2.61 7.32
CA ARG A 23 -5.46 -4.01 7.40
C ARG A 23 -5.26 -4.72 6.07
N SER A 24 -5.14 -6.02 6.08
CA SER A 24 -5.24 -6.79 4.84
C SER A 24 -6.71 -6.90 4.40
N ALA A 25 -6.94 -6.86 3.09
CA ALA A 25 -8.28 -7.11 2.55
C ALA A 25 -8.76 -8.52 2.94
N PRO A 26 -10.04 -8.70 3.32
CA PRO A 26 -10.59 -10.00 3.68
C PRO A 26 -10.49 -10.97 2.49
N MET A 27 -10.27 -12.25 2.80
CA MET A 27 -10.32 -13.31 1.79
C MET A 27 -11.76 -13.74 1.52
N THR A 28 -12.08 -13.91 0.23
CA THR A 28 -13.38 -14.47 -0.21
C THR A 28 -13.39 -16.00 -0.27
N THR A 29 -12.25 -16.66 -0.04
CA THR A 29 -12.14 -18.13 -0.12
C THR A 29 -11.50 -18.71 1.14
N THR A 30 -12.16 -19.73 1.69
CA THR A 30 -11.76 -20.51 2.87
C THR A 30 -10.63 -21.49 2.57
N THR A 31 -9.46 -21.05 2.17
CA THR A 31 -8.27 -21.92 2.12
C THR A 31 -7.32 -21.55 3.24
N ARG A 32 -6.98 -22.56 4.03
CA ARG A 32 -6.12 -22.51 5.22
C ARG A 32 -4.68 -22.06 4.89
N ALA A 33 -4.45 -20.76 4.85
CA ALA A 33 -3.10 -20.24 5.00
C ALA A 33 -3.22 -19.01 5.91
N THR A 34 -2.93 -19.18 7.18
CA THR A 34 -2.98 -18.17 8.23
C THR A 34 -2.02 -17.00 7.99
N ASP A 35 -0.99 -17.18 7.16
CA ASP A 35 0.03 -16.17 6.90
C ASP A 35 -0.27 -15.23 5.72
N GLU A 36 -1.23 -15.58 4.87
CA GLU A 36 -1.54 -14.78 3.68
C GLU A 36 -2.17 -13.41 3.99
N THR A 37 -2.64 -13.18 5.22
CA THR A 37 -3.23 -11.90 5.66
C THR A 37 -2.30 -11.09 6.55
N THR A 38 -1.15 -11.64 6.93
CA THR A 38 -0.23 -11.00 7.85
C THR A 38 0.51 -9.86 7.17
N ILE A 39 0.50 -8.69 7.80
CA ILE A 39 1.30 -7.53 7.43
C ILE A 39 2.50 -7.49 8.35
N ARG A 40 3.72 -7.65 7.81
CA ARG A 40 4.98 -7.63 8.56
C ARG A 40 5.69 -6.29 8.50
N ASP A 41 5.57 -5.60 7.38
CA ASP A 41 6.15 -4.28 7.17
C ASP A 41 5.28 -3.43 6.23
N LEU A 42 5.42 -2.12 6.37
CA LEU A 42 4.72 -1.12 5.58
C LEU A 42 5.70 -0.04 5.12
N ASN A 43 5.70 0.26 3.84
CA ASN A 43 6.24 1.48 3.27
C ASN A 43 5.06 2.40 2.94
N PHE A 44 4.90 3.45 3.73
CA PHE A 44 3.82 4.42 3.61
C PHE A 44 4.31 5.70 2.96
N TYR A 45 3.59 6.18 1.97
CA TYR A 45 3.85 7.43 1.26
C TYR A 45 2.59 8.28 1.20
N LEU A 46 2.74 9.53 1.54
CA LEU A 46 1.75 10.57 1.30
C LEU A 46 2.35 11.56 0.29
N MET A 47 1.75 11.70 -0.87
CA MET A 47 2.28 12.47 -1.98
C MET A 47 1.35 13.64 -2.30
N ASP A 48 1.92 14.79 -2.63
CA ASP A 48 1.15 15.93 -3.09
C ASP A 48 0.72 15.78 -4.57
N LYS A 49 -0.09 16.72 -5.07
CA LYS A 49 -0.57 16.72 -6.46
C LYS A 49 0.56 16.83 -7.50
N ALA A 50 1.74 17.26 -7.10
CA ALA A 50 2.94 17.32 -7.96
C ALA A 50 3.75 16.02 -7.93
N GLY A 51 3.27 15.00 -7.21
CA GLY A 51 3.97 13.72 -7.05
C GLY A 51 5.13 13.76 -6.07
N ARG A 52 5.28 14.82 -5.27
CA ARG A 52 6.34 14.93 -4.28
C ARG A 52 5.90 14.24 -2.98
N VAL A 53 6.81 13.49 -2.38
CA VAL A 53 6.59 12.85 -1.10
C VAL A 53 6.56 13.91 0.02
N VAL A 54 5.44 14.01 0.72
CA VAL A 54 5.23 14.90 1.86
C VAL A 54 5.51 14.17 3.17
N VAL A 55 5.14 12.89 3.24
CA VAL A 55 5.40 12.01 4.38
C VAL A 55 5.85 10.65 3.84
N PHE A 56 6.94 10.14 4.38
CA PHE A 56 7.38 8.76 4.22
C PHE A 56 7.55 8.12 5.60
N ARG A 57 7.12 6.87 5.74
CA ARG A 57 7.34 6.03 6.92
C ARG A 57 7.57 4.58 6.53
N TYR A 58 8.58 3.97 7.13
CA TYR A 58 8.76 2.52 7.13
C TYR A 58 8.45 1.98 8.53
N LEU A 59 7.56 1.01 8.62
CA LEU A 59 7.00 0.53 9.88
C LEU A 59 6.86 -1.00 9.86
N THR A 60 6.97 -1.59 11.05
CA THR A 60 6.67 -3.00 11.31
C THR A 60 5.36 -3.17 12.09
N THR A 61 4.60 -2.09 12.23
CA THR A 61 3.29 -2.04 12.87
C THR A 61 2.23 -1.64 11.85
N THR A 62 0.97 -1.97 12.13
CA THR A 62 -0.17 -1.67 11.25
C THR A 62 -0.88 -0.36 11.58
N THR A 63 -0.51 0.29 12.69
CA THR A 63 -1.00 1.63 13.06
C THR A 63 0.13 2.62 12.90
N LEU A 64 -0.14 3.72 12.24
CA LEU A 64 0.83 4.78 12.00
C LEU A 64 0.29 6.13 12.43
N HIS A 65 1.21 6.98 12.90
CA HIS A 65 0.96 8.36 13.27
C HIS A 65 1.89 9.26 12.45
N PHE A 66 1.35 10.33 11.91
CA PHE A 66 2.14 11.30 11.15
C PHE A 66 1.51 12.69 11.22
N GLU A 67 2.27 13.69 10.80
CA GLU A 67 1.80 15.07 10.69
C GLU A 67 1.96 15.57 9.27
N CYS A 68 0.93 16.24 8.76
CA CYS A 68 0.99 16.90 7.47
C CYS A 68 0.07 18.14 7.43
N PRO A 69 0.28 19.09 6.52
CA PRO A 69 -0.69 20.14 6.27
C PRO A 69 -2.03 19.57 5.80
N PRO A 70 -3.17 20.23 6.08
CA PRO A 70 -4.44 19.87 5.48
C PRO A 70 -4.38 19.98 3.95
N GLY A 71 -4.99 19.03 3.26
CA GLY A 71 -4.96 19.01 1.80
C GLY A 71 -5.45 17.69 1.20
N VAL A 72 -5.33 17.61 -0.13
CA VAL A 72 -5.61 16.39 -0.91
C VAL A 72 -4.30 15.77 -1.32
N TYR A 73 -4.15 14.49 -1.04
CA TYR A 73 -2.93 13.73 -1.21
C TYR A 73 -3.21 12.40 -1.92
N LEU A 74 -2.23 11.92 -2.66
CA LEU A 74 -2.19 10.53 -3.09
C LEU A 74 -1.50 9.71 -2.00
N MET A 75 -2.21 8.75 -1.44
CA MET A 75 -1.69 7.80 -0.46
C MET A 75 -1.29 6.52 -1.15
N ARG A 76 -0.05 6.08 -0.97
CA ARG A 76 0.48 4.80 -1.47
C ARG A 76 1.04 3.99 -0.32
N ILE A 77 0.73 2.71 -0.30
CA ILE A 77 1.27 1.75 0.67
C ILE A 77 1.76 0.52 -0.07
N ALA A 78 3.00 0.16 0.22
CA ALA A 78 3.58 -1.13 -0.16
C ALA A 78 3.85 -1.93 1.13
N ALA A 79 3.15 -3.05 1.29
CA ALA A 79 3.28 -3.93 2.44
C ALA A 79 4.01 -5.22 2.07
N ASN A 80 4.70 -5.81 3.04
CA ASN A 80 5.44 -7.07 2.90
C ASN A 80 6.54 -7.02 1.84
N VAL A 81 7.23 -5.90 1.76
CA VAL A 81 8.40 -5.71 0.89
C VAL A 81 9.68 -6.25 1.54
N GLY A 82 9.68 -6.40 2.87
CA GLY A 82 10.82 -6.90 3.65
C GLY A 82 11.92 -5.88 3.89
N ARG A 83 11.76 -4.63 3.42
CA ARG A 83 12.74 -3.54 3.59
C ARG A 83 12.12 -2.18 3.38
N SER A 84 12.79 -1.14 3.88
CA SER A 84 12.49 0.23 3.49
C SER A 84 12.82 0.47 2.03
N LEU A 85 11.90 1.08 1.29
CA LEU A 85 12.13 1.53 -0.09
C LEU A 85 12.79 2.91 -0.13
N GLY A 86 12.74 3.67 0.97
CA GLY A 86 13.29 5.01 1.08
C GLY A 86 12.33 6.10 0.59
N GLU A 87 12.56 7.33 1.04
CA GLU A 87 11.71 8.48 0.76
C GLU A 87 11.68 8.87 -0.73
N SER A 88 12.81 8.71 -1.41
CA SER A 88 12.99 9.09 -2.81
C SER A 88 12.74 7.93 -3.79
N ALA A 89 12.11 6.83 -3.33
CA ALA A 89 11.84 5.71 -4.20
C ALA A 89 10.88 6.10 -5.34
N ASP A 90 11.28 5.79 -6.56
CA ASP A 90 10.37 5.86 -7.70
C ASP A 90 9.46 4.63 -7.68
N LEU A 91 8.31 4.78 -7.04
CA LEU A 91 7.34 3.69 -6.88
C LEU A 91 6.75 3.21 -8.22
N SER A 92 6.76 4.05 -9.25
CA SER A 92 6.29 3.66 -10.59
C SER A 92 7.18 2.59 -11.24
N ARG A 93 8.44 2.50 -10.79
CA ARG A 93 9.42 1.52 -11.25
C ARG A 93 9.60 0.34 -10.31
N TYR A 94 8.87 0.32 -9.19
CA TYR A 94 9.00 -0.78 -8.25
C TYR A 94 8.33 -2.04 -8.79
N MET A 95 9.16 -3.02 -9.14
CA MET A 95 8.73 -4.28 -9.71
C MET A 95 8.70 -5.37 -8.63
N VAL A 96 7.60 -6.10 -8.55
CA VAL A 96 7.51 -7.34 -7.79
C VAL A 96 7.88 -8.50 -8.70
N THR A 97 8.87 -9.27 -8.28
CA THR A 97 9.30 -10.49 -9.01
C THR A 97 8.60 -11.69 -8.40
N TYR A 98 8.11 -12.60 -9.24
CA TYR A 98 7.53 -13.86 -8.77
C TYR A 98 8.58 -14.66 -8.00
N GLN A 99 8.20 -15.14 -6.82
CA GLN A 99 8.97 -16.09 -5.99
C GLN A 99 8.09 -17.29 -5.71
N GLN A 100 8.67 -18.46 -5.74
CA GLN A 100 7.92 -19.71 -5.55
C GLN A 100 7.41 -19.87 -4.13
N ASP A 101 8.20 -19.40 -3.16
CA ASP A 101 7.90 -19.49 -1.73
C ASP A 101 7.82 -18.07 -1.13
N TYR A 102 6.62 -17.50 -1.12
CA TYR A 102 6.36 -16.28 -0.37
C TYR A 102 6.00 -16.66 1.07
N ASP A 103 6.85 -16.27 2.02
CA ASP A 103 6.49 -16.28 3.44
C ASP A 103 5.34 -15.30 3.73
N THR A 104 5.33 -14.18 3.00
CA THR A 104 4.28 -13.17 3.05
C THR A 104 4.05 -12.59 1.66
N LEU A 105 2.79 -12.43 1.28
CA LEU A 105 2.45 -11.89 -0.04
C LEU A 105 2.60 -10.37 -0.06
N PRO A 106 3.24 -9.79 -1.09
CA PRO A 106 3.25 -8.36 -1.31
C PRO A 106 1.82 -7.82 -1.45
N MET A 107 1.56 -6.69 -0.80
CA MET A 107 0.26 -6.03 -0.83
C MET A 107 0.45 -4.55 -1.14
N PHE A 108 -0.57 -3.94 -1.72
CA PHE A 108 -0.54 -2.53 -2.06
C PHE A 108 -1.87 -1.83 -1.81
N TYR A 109 -1.77 -0.52 -1.70
CA TYR A 109 -2.92 0.39 -1.66
C TYR A 109 -2.53 1.68 -2.35
N GLU A 110 -3.44 2.21 -3.15
CA GLU A 110 -3.31 3.51 -3.78
C GLU A 110 -4.67 4.18 -3.83
N GLN A 111 -4.78 5.37 -3.25
CA GLN A 111 -6.00 6.16 -3.31
C GLN A 111 -5.73 7.62 -2.98
N GLU A 112 -6.48 8.52 -3.62
CA GLU A 112 -6.54 9.92 -3.21
C GLU A 112 -7.27 10.05 -1.86
N THR A 113 -6.71 10.84 -0.96
CA THR A 113 -7.20 11.03 0.41
C THR A 113 -7.21 12.51 0.75
N THR A 114 -8.31 12.97 1.35
CA THR A 114 -8.41 14.34 1.86
C THR A 114 -8.16 14.36 3.36
N ILE A 115 -7.18 15.17 3.78
CA ILE A 115 -6.90 15.43 5.19
C ILE A 115 -7.41 16.82 5.53
N SER A 116 -8.43 16.87 6.38
CA SER A 116 -9.09 18.12 6.79
C SER A 116 -8.39 18.75 8.00
N CYS A 117 -8.62 20.05 8.20
CA CYS A 117 -8.22 20.72 9.44
C CYS A 117 -8.96 20.09 10.62
N SER A 118 -8.24 19.85 11.71
CA SER A 118 -8.84 19.50 12.99
C SER A 118 -8.72 20.68 13.95
N SER A 119 -9.78 21.01 14.64
CA SER A 119 -9.82 22.08 15.64
C SER A 119 -9.23 21.67 16.98
N GLY A 120 -8.11 20.94 16.99
CA GLY A 120 -7.39 20.60 18.22
C GLY A 120 -7.41 19.12 18.60
N GLY A 121 -7.28 18.22 17.65
CA GLY A 121 -7.21 16.78 17.92
C GLY A 121 -6.47 16.02 16.80
N VAL A 122 -6.30 14.72 17.02
CA VAL A 122 -5.79 13.80 16.02
C VAL A 122 -6.88 13.49 15.00
N VAL A 123 -6.59 13.64 13.72
CA VAL A 123 -7.49 13.23 12.63
C VAL A 123 -7.40 11.71 12.49
N GLN A 124 -8.47 11.03 12.83
CA GLN A 124 -8.62 9.60 12.63
C GLN A 124 -9.07 9.32 11.20
N LEU A 125 -8.21 8.68 10.40
CA LEU A 125 -8.62 8.21 9.08
C LEU A 125 -9.33 6.85 9.20
N PRO A 126 -10.32 6.55 8.35
CA PRO A 126 -10.92 5.23 8.33
C PRO A 126 -9.84 4.18 8.03
N PRO A 127 -9.95 2.98 8.64
CA PRO A 127 -9.01 1.90 8.36
C PRO A 127 -8.97 1.57 6.88
N ILE A 128 -7.78 1.41 6.32
CA ILE A 128 -7.59 1.05 4.92
C ILE A 128 -7.22 -0.42 4.77
N ASN A 129 -7.69 -1.01 3.68
CA ASN A 129 -7.42 -2.41 3.37
C ASN A 129 -6.44 -2.48 2.20
N VAL A 130 -5.22 -2.97 2.47
CA VAL A 130 -4.25 -3.27 1.41
C VAL A 130 -4.67 -4.51 0.65
N LYS A 131 -4.52 -4.47 -0.67
CA LYS A 131 -4.86 -5.57 -1.57
C LYS A 131 -3.62 -6.40 -1.87
N ARG A 132 -3.79 -7.71 -1.98
CA ARG A 132 -2.71 -8.58 -2.44
C ARG A 132 -2.37 -8.28 -3.89
N PHE A 133 -1.09 -8.30 -4.16
CA PHE A 133 -0.57 -8.07 -5.50
C PHE A 133 -0.66 -9.33 -6.38
N VAL A 134 -0.65 -10.50 -5.77
CA VAL A 134 -0.69 -11.79 -6.46
C VAL A 134 -1.97 -12.55 -6.16
N SER A 135 -2.44 -13.34 -7.13
CA SER A 135 -3.58 -14.24 -6.99
C SER A 135 -3.08 -15.67 -6.86
N LYS A 136 -3.68 -16.43 -5.95
CA LYS A 136 -3.46 -17.86 -5.83
C LYS A 136 -4.42 -18.61 -6.74
N ILE A 137 -3.90 -19.45 -7.61
CA ILE A 137 -4.70 -20.34 -8.45
C ILE A 137 -4.61 -21.74 -7.86
N SER A 138 -5.74 -22.32 -7.47
CA SER A 138 -5.82 -23.68 -6.98
C SER A 138 -6.53 -24.55 -7.99
N TYR A 139 -5.91 -25.66 -8.38
CA TYR A 139 -6.51 -26.65 -9.25
C TYR A 139 -6.96 -27.85 -8.42
N ASN A 140 -8.22 -28.25 -8.59
CA ASN A 140 -8.72 -29.51 -8.05
C ASN A 140 -8.92 -30.47 -9.21
N LEU A 141 -7.98 -31.39 -9.35
CA LEU A 141 -7.94 -32.34 -10.46
C LEU A 141 -8.37 -33.71 -9.95
N THR A 142 -9.47 -34.24 -10.47
CA THR A 142 -9.93 -35.57 -10.18
C THR A 142 -9.60 -36.48 -11.34
N ALA A 143 -8.68 -37.42 -11.15
CA ALA A 143 -8.39 -38.44 -12.13
C ALA A 143 -9.57 -39.44 -12.22
N LYS A 144 -10.03 -39.65 -13.44
CA LYS A 144 -10.91 -40.75 -13.86
C LYS A 144 -10.30 -41.27 -15.12
N PRO A 145 -10.36 -42.30 -15.62
CA PRO A 145 -10.41 -43.65 -15.20
C PRO A 145 -9.05 -44.17 -14.66
N ALA A 146 -8.99 -45.40 -14.18
CA ALA A 146 -7.83 -45.96 -13.48
C ALA A 146 -6.54 -46.10 -14.31
N ASP A 147 -6.62 -45.95 -15.62
CA ASP A 147 -5.52 -46.02 -16.60
C ASP A 147 -4.96 -44.66 -17.05
N MET A 148 -5.48 -43.56 -16.47
CA MET A 148 -4.97 -42.22 -16.77
C MET A 148 -4.13 -41.64 -15.62
N GLU A 149 -2.89 -41.28 -15.92
CA GLU A 149 -2.00 -40.57 -15.01
C GLU A 149 -1.80 -39.11 -15.45
N LEU A 150 -2.09 -38.18 -14.55
CA LEU A 150 -1.77 -36.77 -14.78
C LEU A 150 -0.29 -36.52 -14.47
N LYS A 151 0.53 -36.29 -15.49
CA LYS A 151 1.98 -36.09 -15.32
C LYS A 151 2.39 -34.68 -14.96
N SER A 152 1.70 -33.66 -15.48
CA SER A 152 2.02 -32.26 -15.17
C SER A 152 0.86 -31.33 -15.47
N VAL A 153 0.83 -30.19 -14.74
CA VAL A 153 0.01 -29.03 -15.05
C VAL A 153 0.94 -27.84 -15.18
N GLN A 154 0.85 -27.09 -16.26
CA GLN A 154 1.70 -25.94 -16.52
C GLN A 154 0.82 -24.71 -16.78
N LEU A 155 1.19 -23.60 -16.13
CA LEU A 155 0.67 -22.27 -16.46
C LEU A 155 1.61 -21.66 -17.52
N LEU A 156 1.07 -21.38 -18.69
CA LEU A 156 1.82 -20.76 -19.77
C LEU A 156 1.57 -19.24 -19.76
N THR A 157 2.56 -18.47 -20.20
CA THR A 157 2.46 -17.01 -20.40
C THR A 157 2.17 -16.22 -19.11
N VAL A 158 2.65 -16.68 -17.97
CA VAL A 158 2.55 -15.95 -16.69
C VAL A 158 3.72 -14.95 -16.64
N PRO A 159 3.48 -13.65 -16.42
CA PRO A 159 4.56 -12.69 -16.24
C PRO A 159 5.34 -13.01 -14.97
N SER A 160 6.68 -12.98 -15.07
CA SER A 160 7.58 -13.21 -13.93
C SER A 160 7.73 -11.98 -13.03
N THR A 161 7.38 -10.80 -13.55
CA THR A 161 7.45 -9.52 -12.83
C THR A 161 6.26 -8.65 -13.19
N ALA A 162 5.84 -7.81 -12.26
CA ALA A 162 4.84 -6.79 -12.52
C ALA A 162 5.06 -5.55 -11.65
N ALA A 163 4.66 -4.36 -12.12
CA ALA A 163 4.75 -3.14 -11.36
C ALA A 163 3.76 -3.13 -10.21
N LEU A 164 4.21 -2.78 -9.00
CA LEU A 164 3.34 -2.72 -7.82
C LEU A 164 2.33 -1.58 -7.92
N PHE A 165 2.73 -0.47 -8.50
CA PHE A 165 1.88 0.67 -8.80
C PHE A 165 1.91 0.88 -10.32
N ALA A 166 0.76 0.75 -10.97
CA ALA A 166 0.63 1.13 -12.37
C ALA A 166 0.58 2.67 -12.45
N GLY A 167 1.43 3.25 -13.32
CA GLY A 167 1.42 4.69 -13.58
C GLY A 167 0.22 5.10 -14.42
#